data_b183b0b3713011a6ca8d486e0b25fbc2
#
_entry.id   b183b0b3713011a6ca8d486e0b25fbc2
#
_cell.length_a   1.000
_cell.length_b   1.000
_cell.length_c   1.000
_cell.angle_alpha   90.00
_cell.angle_beta   90.00
_cell.angle_gamma   90.00
#
_symmetry.space_group_name_H-M   'P 1'
#
loop_
_entity.id
_entity.type
_entity.pdbx_description
1 polymer ?
#
loop_
_entity_poly.entity_id
_entity_poly.type
_entity_poly.pdbx_seq_one_letter_code
_entity_poly.pdbx_strand_id
1 'polypeptide(L)'
;MGGTGRDFGQFREPHALAMDSAGRLFVADRHNNRIQIFDQEGKHLDTWTQFSRNSGLFIKDDILYAVDSESNRTWGNNPGYRRGMRIGSVIDGYVDFFIPDIEPNPDQASTTFAEGVAVDAEGNVYGAEVGPKGVVKYHRPN
;
A
#
# COMPACT_ATOMS: atom_id res chain seq x y z
N MET A 1 5.83 18.03 8.82
CA MET A 1 4.72 17.05 8.73
C MET A 1 4.45 16.44 10.09
N GLY A 2 3.22 16.02 10.35
CA GLY A 2 2.78 15.41 11.60
C GLY A 2 1.43 15.93 12.08
N GLY A 3 0.95 15.36 13.19
CA GLY A 3 -0.36 15.67 13.75
C GLY A 3 -1.50 14.84 13.17
N THR A 4 -2.58 14.74 13.94
CA THR A 4 -3.77 13.97 13.58
C THR A 4 -4.69 14.81 12.70
N GLY A 5 -5.11 14.26 11.56
CA GLY A 5 -6.08 14.95 10.69
C GLY A 5 -6.11 14.44 9.27
N ARG A 6 -6.73 15.24 8.38
CA ARG A 6 -6.91 14.95 6.95
C ARG A 6 -6.23 15.96 6.02
N ASP A 7 -5.71 17.05 6.56
CA ASP A 7 -4.98 18.03 5.76
C ASP A 7 -3.65 17.45 5.25
N PHE A 8 -3.04 18.12 4.30
CA PHE A 8 -1.72 17.70 3.83
C PHE A 8 -0.68 17.79 4.96
N GLY A 9 0.09 16.72 5.13
CA GLY A 9 1.03 16.58 6.23
C GLY A 9 0.43 16.13 7.56
N GLN A 10 -0.89 15.98 7.67
CA GLN A 10 -1.55 15.33 8.79
C GLN A 10 -1.88 13.86 8.45
N PHE A 11 -2.01 13.01 9.47
CA PHE A 11 -2.18 11.57 9.28
C PHE A 11 -3.31 11.02 10.16
N ARG A 12 -3.87 9.91 9.70
CA ARG A 12 -4.72 9.02 10.49
C ARG A 12 -4.19 7.60 10.33
N GLU A 13 -3.36 7.18 11.28
CA GLU A 13 -2.70 5.88 11.29
C GLU A 13 -1.73 5.68 10.11
N PRO A 14 -0.59 6.42 10.08
CA PRO A 14 0.48 6.15 9.14
C PRO A 14 1.05 4.76 9.42
N HIS A 15 0.98 3.86 8.43
CA HIS A 15 1.22 2.44 8.67
C HIS A 15 2.47 1.90 7.97
N ALA A 16 2.86 2.47 6.86
CA ALA A 16 4.04 2.04 6.11
C ALA A 16 4.76 3.23 5.49
N LEU A 17 6.06 3.06 5.30
CA LEU A 17 6.95 4.02 4.65
C LEU A 17 7.75 3.33 3.56
N ALA A 18 8.00 4.04 2.47
CA ALA A 18 8.98 3.65 1.45
C ALA A 18 9.63 4.90 0.85
N MET A 19 10.83 4.76 0.31
CA MET A 19 11.53 5.86 -0.36
C MET A 19 11.92 5.43 -1.78
N ASP A 20 11.73 6.31 -2.74
CA ASP A 20 12.12 6.07 -4.12
C ASP A 20 13.56 6.50 -4.42
N SER A 21 14.01 6.26 -5.65
CA SER A 21 15.37 6.61 -6.08
C SER A 21 15.65 8.12 -6.11
N ALA A 22 14.60 8.94 -6.20
CA ALA A 22 14.69 10.40 -6.14
C ALA A 22 14.71 10.96 -4.70
N GLY A 23 14.64 10.10 -3.68
CA GLY A 23 14.61 10.49 -2.27
C GLY A 23 13.25 11.01 -1.80
N ARG A 24 12.16 10.72 -2.53
CA ARG A 24 10.81 11.06 -2.08
C ARG A 24 10.31 10.01 -1.10
N LEU A 25 9.72 10.47 0.01
CA LEU A 25 9.16 9.61 1.05
C LEU A 25 7.66 9.39 0.80
N PHE A 26 7.29 8.15 0.63
CA PHE A 26 5.91 7.68 0.48
C PHE A 26 5.39 7.20 1.83
N VAL A 27 4.28 7.76 2.28
CA VAL A 27 3.66 7.45 3.57
C VAL A 27 2.27 6.87 3.34
N ALA A 28 2.05 5.62 3.72
CA ALA A 28 0.71 5.03 3.72
C ALA A 28 -0.12 5.62 4.86
N ASP A 29 -0.92 6.62 4.57
CA ASP A 29 -1.86 7.26 5.50
C ASP A 29 -3.17 6.46 5.51
N ARG A 30 -3.11 5.28 6.16
CA ARG A 30 -4.06 4.17 5.98
C ARG A 30 -5.49 4.57 6.26
N HIS A 31 -5.81 5.18 7.40
CA HIS A 31 -7.17 5.57 7.74
C HIS A 31 -7.70 6.78 6.96
N ASN A 32 -6.86 7.45 6.19
CA ASN A 32 -7.28 8.44 5.20
C ASN A 32 -7.37 7.86 3.78
N ASN A 33 -7.14 6.56 3.58
CA ASN A 33 -7.21 5.86 2.29
C ASN A 33 -6.34 6.52 1.21
N ARG A 34 -5.11 6.88 1.57
CA ARG A 34 -4.20 7.60 0.67
C ARG A 34 -2.73 7.28 0.95
N ILE A 35 -1.89 7.59 -0.03
CA ILE A 35 -0.46 7.75 0.15
C ILE A 35 -0.17 9.25 0.07
N GLN A 36 0.58 9.79 1.01
CA GLN A 36 1.15 11.13 0.90
C GLN A 36 2.63 11.03 0.57
N ILE A 37 3.10 11.91 -0.30
CA ILE A 37 4.48 11.95 -0.77
C ILE A 37 5.15 13.24 -0.31
N PHE A 38 6.34 13.10 0.27
CA PHE A 38 7.10 14.22 0.83
C PHE A 38 8.54 14.22 0.31
N ASP A 39 9.17 15.39 0.33
CA ASP A 39 10.63 15.46 0.29
C ASP A 39 11.24 15.11 1.66
N GLN A 40 12.57 15.08 1.73
CA GLN A 40 13.28 14.71 2.95
C GLN A 40 13.22 15.80 4.04
N GLU A 41 12.84 17.02 3.69
CA GLU A 41 12.59 18.13 4.62
C GLU A 41 11.17 18.13 5.18
N GLY A 42 10.33 17.18 4.72
CA GLY A 42 8.95 17.02 5.17
C GLY A 42 7.94 17.91 4.47
N LYS A 43 8.32 18.51 3.32
CA LYS A 43 7.40 19.26 2.48
C LYS A 43 6.53 18.30 1.69
N HIS A 44 5.21 18.50 1.76
CA HIS A 44 4.24 17.74 0.96
C HIS A 44 4.43 18.01 -0.53
N LEU A 45 4.55 16.95 -1.33
CA LEU A 45 4.74 17.01 -2.78
C LEU A 45 3.47 16.57 -3.53
N ASP A 46 2.85 15.47 -3.10
CA ASP A 46 1.69 14.90 -3.79
C ASP A 46 0.86 14.02 -2.85
N THR A 47 -0.37 13.69 -3.27
CA THR A 47 -1.28 12.77 -2.57
C THR A 47 -1.93 11.82 -3.56
N TRP A 48 -1.80 10.53 -3.34
CA TRP A 48 -2.32 9.48 -4.19
C TRP A 48 -3.39 8.64 -3.49
N THR A 49 -4.56 8.52 -4.11
CA THR A 49 -5.66 7.68 -3.63
C THR A 49 -5.83 6.39 -4.43
N GLN A 50 -5.29 6.33 -5.65
CA GLN A 50 -5.44 5.20 -6.57
C GLN A 50 -4.79 3.91 -6.09
N PHE A 51 -3.85 3.99 -5.14
CA PHE A 51 -3.25 2.82 -4.49
C PHE A 51 -4.06 2.30 -3.30
N SER A 52 -5.17 2.98 -2.93
CA SER A 52 -6.13 2.53 -1.93
C SER A 52 -5.66 2.68 -0.47
N ARG A 53 -6.12 1.80 0.42
CA ARG A 53 -5.95 1.82 1.88
C ARG A 53 -4.79 0.92 2.29
N ASN A 54 -3.57 1.44 2.22
CA ASN A 54 -2.38 0.62 2.31
C ASN A 54 -1.92 0.33 3.74
N SER A 55 -1.65 -0.95 4.00
CA SER A 55 -0.97 -1.45 5.19
C SER A 55 0.53 -1.62 4.98
N GLY A 56 0.97 -1.93 3.76
CA GLY A 56 2.37 -2.12 3.40
C GLY A 56 2.75 -1.40 2.13
N LEU A 57 3.97 -0.89 2.08
CA LEU A 57 4.60 -0.29 0.90
C LEU A 57 6.00 -0.86 0.71
N PHE A 58 6.38 -1.08 -0.53
CA PHE A 58 7.75 -1.39 -0.93
C PHE A 58 8.04 -0.74 -2.29
N ILE A 59 9.21 -0.17 -2.45
CA ILE A 59 9.66 0.41 -3.73
C ILE A 59 10.93 -0.30 -4.16
N LYS A 60 10.93 -0.80 -5.40
CA LYS A 60 12.10 -1.38 -6.05
C LYS A 60 12.12 -0.95 -7.51
N ASP A 61 13.25 -0.42 -7.96
CA ASP A 61 13.45 0.05 -9.34
C ASP A 61 12.35 1.03 -9.77
N ASP A 62 11.98 1.94 -8.86
CA ASP A 62 10.91 2.95 -9.02
C ASP A 62 9.53 2.36 -9.36
N ILE A 63 9.31 1.10 -8.97
CA ILE A 63 8.01 0.45 -8.95
C ILE A 63 7.51 0.37 -7.51
N LEU A 64 6.31 0.88 -7.27
CA LEU A 64 5.62 0.82 -5.99
C LEU A 64 4.78 -0.45 -5.91
N TYR A 65 4.95 -1.17 -4.83
CA TYR A 65 4.12 -2.31 -4.41
C TYR A 65 3.36 -1.90 -3.15
N ALA A 66 2.04 -1.75 -3.28
CA ALA A 66 1.19 -1.20 -2.23
C ALA A 66 0.10 -2.22 -1.85
N VAL A 67 0.10 -2.63 -0.60
CA VAL A 67 -0.80 -3.69 -0.11
C VAL A 67 -1.95 -3.10 0.67
N ASP A 68 -3.17 -3.40 0.24
CA ASP A 68 -4.42 -3.08 0.92
C ASP A 68 -5.00 -4.35 1.57
N SER A 69 -4.92 -4.44 2.88
CA SER A 69 -5.44 -5.58 3.66
C SER A 69 -6.81 -5.33 4.28
N GLU A 70 -7.35 -4.11 4.16
CA GLU A 70 -8.49 -3.70 4.97
C GLU A 70 -9.69 -3.14 4.22
N SER A 71 -9.55 -2.72 2.97
CA SER A 71 -10.65 -2.06 2.26
C SER A 71 -11.96 -2.82 2.37
N ASN A 72 -12.99 -2.07 2.78
CA ASN A 72 -14.38 -2.51 2.95
C ASN A 72 -14.63 -3.59 4.03
N ARG A 73 -13.67 -3.80 4.93
CA ARG A 73 -13.98 -4.43 6.21
C ARG A 73 -14.87 -3.48 7.03
N THR A 74 -15.55 -4.02 8.05
CA THR A 74 -16.50 -3.26 8.88
C THR A 74 -15.94 -1.91 9.36
N TRP A 75 -14.63 -1.83 9.63
CA TRP A 75 -13.96 -0.60 10.08
C TRP A 75 -13.13 0.10 9.00
N GLY A 76 -12.98 -0.50 7.82
CA GLY A 76 -12.10 -0.04 6.75
C GLY A 76 -12.85 0.51 5.55
N ASN A 77 -13.80 1.42 5.76
CA ASN A 77 -14.63 1.95 4.68
C ASN A 77 -13.79 2.63 3.60
N ASN A 78 -13.82 2.07 2.39
CA ASN A 78 -13.13 2.59 1.21
C ASN A 78 -13.93 2.23 -0.07
N PRO A 79 -15.09 2.87 -0.29
CA PRO A 79 -15.98 2.54 -1.40
C PRO A 79 -15.28 2.58 -2.76
N GLY A 80 -15.58 1.61 -3.61
CA GLY A 80 -15.02 1.50 -4.97
C GLY A 80 -13.67 0.81 -5.04
N TYR A 81 -13.07 0.42 -3.91
CA TYR A 81 -11.80 -0.31 -3.87
C TYR A 81 -11.98 -1.72 -3.31
N ARG A 82 -11.12 -2.62 -3.76
CA ARG A 82 -11.00 -4.00 -3.26
C ARG A 82 -9.66 -4.18 -2.59
N ARG A 83 -9.61 -5.07 -1.59
CA ARG A 83 -8.34 -5.52 -0.98
C ARG A 83 -7.48 -6.23 -2.02
N GLY A 84 -6.20 -6.10 -1.86
CA GLY A 84 -5.21 -6.70 -2.73
C GLY A 84 -3.97 -5.84 -2.87
N MET A 85 -3.08 -6.23 -3.74
CA MET A 85 -1.85 -5.51 -4.00
C MET A 85 -1.95 -4.74 -5.32
N ARG A 86 -1.63 -3.46 -5.27
CA ARG A 86 -1.49 -2.59 -6.45
C ARG A 86 -0.02 -2.35 -6.73
N ILE A 87 0.36 -2.54 -7.97
CA ILE A 87 1.74 -2.39 -8.44
C ILE A 87 1.73 -1.34 -9.55
N GLY A 88 2.61 -0.36 -9.44
CA GLY A 88 2.66 0.72 -10.42
C GLY A 88 3.89 1.61 -10.31
N SER A 89 3.97 2.60 -11.17
CA SER A 89 5.10 3.51 -11.28
C SER A 89 5.08 4.59 -10.20
N VAL A 90 6.23 4.84 -9.55
CA VAL A 90 6.39 6.01 -8.67
C VAL A 90 6.53 7.31 -9.44
N ILE A 91 6.79 7.27 -10.75
CA ILE A 91 7.06 8.45 -11.58
C ILE A 91 5.75 9.19 -11.87
N ASP A 92 4.71 8.47 -12.26
CA ASP A 92 3.41 9.04 -12.66
C ASP A 92 2.23 8.58 -11.81
N GLY A 93 2.45 7.64 -10.90
CA GLY A 93 1.41 7.09 -10.02
C GLY A 93 0.41 6.18 -10.74
N TYR A 94 0.73 5.71 -11.94
CA TYR A 94 -0.14 4.81 -12.67
C TYR A 94 -0.11 3.41 -12.06
N VAL A 95 -1.30 2.81 -11.85
CA VAL A 95 -1.43 1.42 -11.36
C VAL A 95 -1.49 0.49 -12.56
N ASP A 96 -0.41 -0.28 -12.76
CA ASP A 96 -0.27 -1.19 -13.91
C ASP A 96 -0.91 -2.56 -13.66
N PHE A 97 -0.79 -3.06 -12.40
CA PHE A 97 -1.24 -4.39 -12.03
C PHE A 97 -1.99 -4.39 -10.71
N PHE A 98 -2.93 -5.32 -10.59
CA PHE A 98 -3.65 -5.60 -9.36
C PHE A 98 -3.70 -7.11 -9.09
N ILE A 99 -3.22 -7.52 -7.93
CA ILE A 99 -3.35 -8.88 -7.41
C ILE A 99 -4.48 -8.84 -6.38
N PRO A 100 -5.67 -9.37 -6.68
CA PRO A 100 -6.80 -9.32 -5.75
C PRO A 100 -6.61 -10.28 -4.57
N ASP A 101 -7.20 -9.92 -3.42
CA ASP A 101 -7.43 -10.88 -2.35
C ASP A 101 -8.40 -11.98 -2.86
N ILE A 102 -8.07 -13.22 -2.57
CA ILE A 102 -8.90 -14.37 -2.97
C ILE A 102 -10.17 -14.50 -2.13
N GLU A 103 -10.21 -13.91 -0.93
CA GLU A 103 -11.40 -13.91 -0.08
C GLU A 103 -12.36 -12.79 -0.51
N PRO A 104 -13.54 -13.13 -1.05
CA PRO A 104 -14.48 -12.13 -1.53
C PRO A 104 -15.17 -11.35 -0.41
N ASN A 105 -15.28 -11.93 0.80
CA ASN A 105 -15.91 -11.26 1.92
C ASN A 105 -14.89 -10.44 2.71
N PRO A 106 -15.00 -9.10 2.72
CA PRO A 106 -14.03 -8.26 3.41
C PRO A 106 -13.98 -8.47 4.93
N ASP A 107 -15.03 -9.02 5.53
CA ASP A 107 -15.08 -9.26 6.98
C ASP A 107 -14.58 -10.64 7.41
N GLN A 108 -14.20 -11.49 6.48
CA GLN A 108 -13.50 -12.76 6.78
C GLN A 108 -12.03 -12.47 7.14
N ALA A 109 -11.85 -11.92 8.31
CA ALA A 109 -10.62 -11.28 8.76
C ALA A 109 -9.42 -12.22 8.89
N SER A 110 -9.66 -13.50 9.04
CA SER A 110 -8.58 -14.48 9.23
C SER A 110 -7.74 -14.72 7.97
N THR A 111 -8.27 -14.34 6.82
CA THR A 111 -7.65 -14.63 5.53
C THR A 111 -7.06 -13.42 4.87
N THR A 112 -7.08 -12.29 5.52
CA THR A 112 -6.73 -11.03 4.89
C THR A 112 -5.48 -11.10 4.06
N PHE A 113 -5.49 -10.34 2.96
CA PHE A 113 -4.33 -10.10 2.13
C PHE A 113 -3.14 -9.58 2.97
N ALA A 114 -1.94 -9.67 2.42
CA ALA A 114 -0.71 -9.31 3.11
C ALA A 114 -0.74 -7.90 3.73
N GLU A 115 -0.14 -7.76 4.89
CA GLU A 115 0.14 -6.46 5.50
C GLU A 115 1.56 -5.98 5.21
N GLY A 116 2.52 -6.91 5.08
CA GLY A 116 3.89 -6.62 4.67
C GLY A 116 4.17 -7.09 3.25
N VAL A 117 5.09 -6.42 2.57
CA VAL A 117 5.48 -6.74 1.20
C VAL A 117 6.98 -6.62 0.99
N ALA A 118 7.55 -7.53 0.23
CA ALA A 118 8.94 -7.49 -0.25
C ALA A 118 9.01 -8.03 -1.68
N VAL A 119 10.09 -7.70 -2.39
CA VAL A 119 10.29 -8.14 -3.78
C VAL A 119 11.73 -8.61 -3.96
N ASP A 120 11.92 -9.79 -4.55
CA ASP A 120 13.25 -10.34 -4.80
C ASP A 120 13.90 -9.74 -6.07
N ALA A 121 15.11 -10.20 -6.37
CA ALA A 121 15.88 -9.70 -7.51
C ALA A 121 15.20 -10.02 -8.85
N GLU A 122 14.49 -11.16 -8.92
CA GLU A 122 13.77 -11.63 -10.10
C GLU A 122 12.42 -10.92 -10.29
N GLY A 123 11.98 -10.12 -9.30
CA GLY A 123 10.71 -9.41 -9.33
C GLY A 123 9.53 -10.22 -8.80
N ASN A 124 9.78 -11.34 -8.12
CA ASN A 124 8.73 -12.05 -7.41
C ASN A 124 8.34 -11.28 -6.15
N VAL A 125 7.06 -11.27 -5.83
CA VAL A 125 6.50 -10.51 -4.72
C VAL A 125 6.18 -11.44 -3.56
N TYR A 126 6.53 -11.02 -2.36
CA TYR A 126 6.24 -11.76 -1.12
C TYR A 126 5.29 -10.94 -0.26
N GLY A 127 4.21 -11.54 0.19
CA GLY A 127 3.24 -10.96 1.10
C GLY A 127 3.25 -11.66 2.45
N ALA A 128 3.36 -10.90 3.54
CA ALA A 128 3.25 -11.42 4.90
C ALA A 128 1.80 -11.35 5.37
N GLU A 129 1.14 -12.50 5.48
CA GLU A 129 -0.26 -12.63 5.84
C GLU A 129 -0.44 -12.88 7.33
N VAL A 130 -0.97 -11.89 8.04
CA VAL A 130 -1.12 -11.90 9.51
C VAL A 130 -2.18 -12.92 9.95
N GLY A 131 -3.34 -12.93 9.30
CA GLY A 131 -4.43 -13.84 9.63
C GLY A 131 -4.05 -15.31 9.47
N PRO A 132 -3.64 -15.75 8.27
CA PRO A 132 -3.18 -17.12 8.00
C PRO A 132 -1.87 -17.50 8.68
N LYS A 133 -1.10 -16.52 9.20
CA LYS A 133 0.23 -16.71 9.80
C LYS A 133 1.23 -17.33 8.82
N GLY A 134 1.26 -16.77 7.60
CA GLY A 134 2.06 -17.28 6.50
C GLY A 134 2.73 -16.20 5.67
N VAL A 135 3.56 -16.64 4.75
CA VAL A 135 4.15 -15.83 3.71
C VAL A 135 3.78 -16.44 2.36
N VAL A 136 3.23 -15.64 1.48
CA VAL A 136 2.86 -16.05 0.12
C VAL A 136 3.82 -15.45 -0.88
N LYS A 137 4.30 -16.24 -1.82
CA LYS A 137 5.09 -15.80 -2.96
C LYS A 137 4.22 -15.74 -4.21
N TYR A 138 4.20 -14.58 -4.86
CA TYR A 138 3.59 -14.36 -6.16
C TYR A 138 4.70 -14.30 -7.22
N HIS A 139 4.66 -15.22 -8.17
CA HIS A 139 5.65 -15.26 -9.24
C HIS A 139 5.36 -14.19 -10.28
N ARG A 140 6.40 -13.49 -10.70
CA ARG A 140 6.28 -12.60 -11.86
C ARG A 140 6.02 -13.45 -13.11
N PRO A 141 4.99 -13.13 -13.91
CA PRO A 141 4.79 -13.79 -15.20
C PRO A 141 6.00 -13.59 -16.11
N ASN A 142 6.34 -14.61 -16.85
CA ASN A 142 7.38 -14.52 -17.89
C ASN A 142 6.96 -13.60 -19.03
#